data_e4fe8221cd883cba3df87283c66ba2a6
#
_entry.id   e4fe8221cd883cba3df87283c66ba2a6
#
_cell.length_a   1.000
_cell.length_b   1.000
_cell.length_c   1.000
_cell.angle_alpha   90.00
_cell.angle_beta   90.00
_cell.angle_gamma   90.00
#
_symmetry.space_group_name_H-M   'P 1'
#
loop_
_entity.id
_entity.type
_entity.pdbx_description
1 polymer ?
#
loop_
_entity_poly.entity_id
_entity_poly.type
_entity_poly.pdbx_seq_one_letter_code
_entity_poly.pdbx_strand_id
1 'polypeptide(L)'
;MKEKRKTEEIERRCFPVSEFRAIEDDKGLRHIVGYAAVFNKFSEEMWGFREKIAPGCFAETIKTDDVRALWNHDSNHVLGRNKSGTLTLSEDDKGLKIDILPPDAQWARDLMTSIDRGDIDQMSFGFKTVSQLWEGEYPDEIRTLIEVKLYDVSPVTFPAYPDTEVGLRSLEEYRKKKSPPAGGECAEDRSGTLVLLGEEDELFKMVMGL
;
A
#
# COMPACT_ATOMS: atom_id res chain seq x y z
N MET A 1 -32.77 9.34 -4.27
CA MET A 1 -31.33 9.49 -4.04
C MET A 1 -30.70 8.08 -4.10
N LYS A 2 -29.89 7.79 -5.13
CA LYS A 2 -29.18 6.51 -5.21
C LYS A 2 -27.93 6.64 -4.33
N GLU A 3 -27.88 5.93 -3.20
CA GLU A 3 -26.63 5.72 -2.46
C GLU A 3 -25.62 5.05 -3.40
N LYS A 4 -24.57 5.77 -3.76
CA LYS A 4 -23.40 5.15 -4.37
C LYS A 4 -22.84 4.21 -3.31
N ARG A 5 -22.93 2.88 -3.55
CA ARG A 5 -22.15 1.88 -2.81
C ARG A 5 -20.70 2.35 -2.87
N LYS A 6 -20.11 2.65 -1.70
CA LYS A 6 -18.66 2.82 -1.59
C LYS A 6 -18.05 1.51 -2.11
N THR A 7 -17.51 1.52 -3.31
CA THR A 7 -16.64 0.45 -3.79
C THR A 7 -15.49 0.40 -2.80
N GLU A 8 -15.30 -0.76 -2.19
CA GLU A 8 -14.18 -1.00 -1.27
C GLU A 8 -12.91 -1.09 -2.13
N GLU A 9 -12.25 0.04 -2.32
CA GLU A 9 -11.06 0.14 -3.17
C GLU A 9 -9.87 -0.52 -2.46
N ILE A 10 -9.21 -1.43 -3.17
CA ILE A 10 -7.98 -2.10 -2.72
C ILE A 10 -6.80 -1.21 -3.07
N GLU A 11 -6.03 -0.82 -2.08
CA GLU A 11 -4.76 -0.12 -2.26
C GLU A 11 -3.65 -1.14 -2.56
N ARG A 12 -2.65 -0.72 -3.35
CA ARG A 12 -1.44 -1.51 -3.61
C ARG A 12 -0.20 -0.72 -3.24
N ARG A 13 0.77 -1.40 -2.62
CA ARG A 13 2.08 -0.82 -2.31
C ARG A 13 3.18 -1.77 -2.70
N CYS A 14 4.20 -1.20 -3.29
CA CYS A 14 5.41 -1.91 -3.66
C CYS A 14 6.58 -1.40 -2.80
N PHE A 15 7.39 -2.34 -2.34
CA PHE A 15 8.63 -2.02 -1.64
C PHE A 15 9.79 -2.75 -2.32
N PRO A 16 10.94 -2.07 -2.55
CA PRO A 16 12.15 -2.77 -2.93
C PRO A 16 12.57 -3.66 -1.76
N VAL A 17 12.65 -4.96 -1.99
CA VAL A 17 12.93 -5.96 -0.96
C VAL A 17 14.30 -6.58 -1.19
N SER A 18 15.22 -6.40 -0.26
CA SER A 18 16.59 -6.87 -0.36
C SER A 18 16.78 -8.39 -0.13
N GLU A 19 15.73 -9.12 0.24
CA GLU A 19 15.80 -10.54 0.65
C GLU A 19 14.75 -11.41 -0.06
N PHE A 20 14.35 -11.02 -1.25
CA PHE A 20 13.42 -11.76 -2.08
C PHE A 20 14.18 -12.73 -2.99
N ARG A 21 13.90 -14.03 -2.88
CA ARG A 21 14.61 -15.08 -3.64
C ARG A 21 13.80 -16.37 -3.73
N ALA A 22 14.14 -17.20 -4.72
CA ALA A 22 13.73 -18.59 -4.74
C ALA A 22 14.77 -19.44 -3.98
N ILE A 23 14.30 -20.40 -3.19
CA ILE A 23 15.13 -21.38 -2.45
C ILE A 23 14.58 -22.79 -2.70
N GLU A 24 15.41 -23.81 -2.44
CA GLU A 24 14.99 -25.21 -2.44
C GLU A 24 15.04 -25.73 -1.01
N ASP A 25 13.99 -26.44 -0.57
CA ASP A 25 13.92 -27.07 0.74
C ASP A 25 14.60 -28.46 0.75
N ASP A 26 14.69 -29.07 1.92
CA ASP A 26 15.30 -30.40 2.10
C ASP A 26 14.58 -31.53 1.33
N LYS A 27 13.40 -31.29 0.81
CA LYS A 27 12.59 -32.21 0.01
C LYS A 27 12.71 -31.97 -1.50
N GLY A 28 13.51 -30.98 -1.91
CA GLY A 28 13.68 -30.59 -3.30
C GLY A 28 12.51 -29.73 -3.83
N LEU A 29 11.69 -29.16 -2.94
CA LEU A 29 10.60 -28.24 -3.32
C LEU A 29 11.13 -26.81 -3.37
N ARG A 30 10.78 -26.10 -4.42
CA ARG A 30 11.19 -24.71 -4.59
C ARG A 30 10.17 -23.76 -3.97
N HIS A 31 10.66 -22.84 -3.14
CA HIS A 31 9.89 -21.82 -2.44
C HIS A 31 10.32 -20.44 -2.89
N ILE A 32 9.38 -19.49 -2.82
CA ILE A 32 9.67 -18.06 -2.94
C ILE A 32 9.60 -17.47 -1.53
N VAL A 33 10.72 -16.93 -1.05
CA VAL A 33 10.82 -16.37 0.32
C VAL A 33 11.28 -14.92 0.28
N GLY A 34 10.90 -14.15 1.29
CA GLY A 34 11.32 -12.76 1.44
C GLY A 34 10.36 -11.96 2.30
N TYR A 35 10.33 -10.66 2.05
CA TYR A 35 9.41 -9.74 2.73
C TYR A 35 8.46 -9.10 1.71
N ALA A 36 7.16 -9.12 1.99
CA ALA A 36 6.16 -8.42 1.18
C ALA A 36 6.07 -6.94 1.55
N ALA A 37 6.43 -6.59 2.79
CA ALA A 37 6.45 -5.22 3.29
C ALA A 37 7.53 -5.07 4.36
N VAL A 38 8.06 -3.84 4.53
CA VAL A 38 9.08 -3.52 5.55
C VAL A 38 8.54 -2.44 6.47
N PHE A 39 8.71 -2.62 7.79
CA PHE A 39 8.24 -1.67 8.80
C PHE A 39 9.13 -0.44 8.90
N ASN A 40 8.53 0.67 9.31
CA ASN A 40 9.20 1.95 9.63
C ASN A 40 10.05 2.55 8.48
N LYS A 41 9.96 2.00 7.28
CA LYS A 41 10.61 2.56 6.08
C LYS A 41 9.62 3.49 5.38
N PHE A 42 10.08 4.71 5.07
CA PHE A 42 9.26 5.64 4.28
C PHE A 42 9.17 5.19 2.82
N SER A 43 7.99 5.36 2.24
CA SER A 43 7.79 5.29 0.80
C SER A 43 8.52 6.42 0.09
N GLU A 44 8.62 6.32 -1.24
CA GLU A 44 8.79 7.50 -2.07
C GLU A 44 7.67 8.52 -1.79
N GLU A 45 7.90 9.77 -2.13
CA GLU A 45 6.88 10.81 -1.99
C GLU A 45 5.67 10.49 -2.90
N MET A 46 4.49 10.52 -2.31
CA MET A 46 3.23 10.21 -2.98
C MET A 46 2.32 11.45 -2.95
N TRP A 47 2.44 12.34 -3.94
CA TRP A 47 1.53 13.50 -4.09
C TRP A 47 1.40 14.38 -2.83
N GLY A 48 2.53 14.70 -2.20
CA GLY A 48 2.60 15.59 -1.05
C GLY A 48 2.48 14.90 0.31
N PHE A 49 2.67 13.59 0.37
CA PHE A 49 2.86 12.86 1.63
C PHE A 49 3.80 11.67 1.47
N ARG A 50 4.32 11.17 2.57
CA ARG A 50 5.05 9.90 2.64
C ARG A 50 4.30 8.92 3.51
N GLU A 51 4.47 7.63 3.21
CA GLU A 51 3.82 6.55 3.94
C GLU A 51 4.84 5.66 4.62
N LYS A 52 4.49 5.13 5.80
CA LYS A 52 5.23 4.07 6.48
C LYS A 52 4.25 3.07 7.09
N ILE A 53 4.74 1.86 7.35
CA ILE A 53 3.97 0.77 7.95
C ILE A 53 4.46 0.56 9.37
N ALA A 54 3.54 0.55 10.33
CA ALA A 54 3.87 0.27 11.71
C ALA A 54 4.05 -1.25 11.96
N PRO A 55 4.94 -1.67 12.87
CA PRO A 55 4.96 -3.06 13.37
C PRO A 55 3.59 -3.46 13.92
N GLY A 56 3.17 -4.70 13.64
CA GLY A 56 1.84 -5.20 14.02
C GLY A 56 0.72 -4.90 13.03
N CYS A 57 1.01 -4.16 11.97
CA CYS A 57 0.02 -3.73 10.96
C CYS A 57 -0.73 -4.91 10.31
N PHE A 58 -0.09 -6.07 10.19
CA PHE A 58 -0.65 -7.27 9.58
C PHE A 58 -1.05 -8.34 10.60
N ALA A 59 -0.88 -8.11 11.90
CA ALA A 59 -1.03 -9.12 12.95
C ALA A 59 -2.42 -9.78 12.98
N GLU A 60 -3.50 -9.02 12.74
CA GLU A 60 -4.86 -9.57 12.71
C GLU A 60 -5.20 -10.22 11.37
N THR A 61 -4.86 -9.57 10.26
CA THR A 61 -5.15 -10.08 8.91
C THR A 61 -4.47 -11.43 8.62
N ILE A 62 -3.25 -11.66 9.14
CA ILE A 62 -2.54 -12.95 9.01
C ILE A 62 -3.34 -14.10 9.66
N LYS A 63 -4.03 -13.85 10.78
CA LYS A 63 -4.79 -14.88 11.52
C LYS A 63 -6.14 -15.15 10.92
N THR A 64 -6.83 -14.10 10.47
CA THR A 64 -8.26 -14.14 10.18
C THR A 64 -8.59 -14.19 8.69
N ASP A 65 -7.83 -13.49 7.87
CA ASP A 65 -8.17 -13.26 6.47
C ASP A 65 -7.70 -14.38 5.53
N ASP A 66 -8.26 -14.41 4.36
CA ASP A 66 -7.96 -15.36 3.29
C ASP A 66 -7.05 -14.66 2.25
N VAL A 67 -5.75 -14.82 2.44
CA VAL A 67 -4.72 -14.13 1.66
C VAL A 67 -4.15 -15.04 0.58
N ARG A 68 -3.87 -14.49 -0.59
CA ARG A 68 -3.25 -15.18 -1.72
C ARG A 68 -1.88 -14.59 -2.05
N ALA A 69 -0.99 -15.45 -2.53
CA ALA A 69 0.18 -15.03 -3.27
C ALA A 69 -0.16 -15.08 -4.76
N LEU A 70 0.03 -13.97 -5.47
CA LEU A 70 -0.29 -13.86 -6.90
C LEU A 70 0.95 -13.40 -7.66
N TRP A 71 1.02 -13.63 -8.96
CA TRP A 71 2.01 -12.99 -9.82
C TRP A 71 1.40 -11.73 -10.44
N ASN A 72 2.02 -10.57 -10.27
CA ASN A 72 1.56 -9.27 -10.78
C ASN A 72 0.11 -8.92 -10.36
N HIS A 73 -0.36 -9.35 -9.18
CA HIS A 73 -1.76 -9.18 -8.75
C HIS A 73 -2.80 -9.83 -9.68
N ASP A 74 -2.36 -10.75 -10.54
CA ASP A 74 -3.23 -11.45 -11.47
C ASP A 74 -3.87 -12.66 -10.80
N SER A 75 -5.19 -12.64 -10.63
CA SER A 75 -5.96 -13.73 -10.02
C SER A 75 -5.95 -15.04 -10.83
N ASN A 76 -5.48 -15.02 -12.09
CA ASN A 76 -5.29 -16.22 -12.90
C ASN A 76 -3.96 -16.94 -12.58
N HIS A 77 -3.01 -16.27 -11.90
CA HIS A 77 -1.70 -16.79 -11.56
C HIS A 77 -1.51 -16.88 -10.04
N VAL A 78 -2.19 -17.83 -9.42
CA VAL A 78 -2.14 -18.05 -7.97
C VAL A 78 -0.90 -18.87 -7.61
N LEU A 79 0.07 -18.25 -6.92
CA LEU A 79 1.30 -18.88 -6.44
C LEU A 79 1.09 -19.64 -5.13
N GLY A 80 0.18 -19.17 -4.28
CA GLY A 80 -0.12 -19.79 -3.00
C GLY A 80 -1.30 -19.14 -2.27
N ARG A 81 -1.74 -19.78 -1.20
CA ARG A 81 -2.85 -19.31 -0.35
C ARG A 81 -2.63 -19.76 1.08
N ASN A 82 -2.85 -18.86 2.05
CA ASN A 82 -2.66 -19.21 3.46
C ASN A 82 -3.63 -20.31 3.93
N LYS A 83 -4.88 -20.29 3.50
CA LYS A 83 -5.89 -21.32 3.88
C LYS A 83 -5.60 -22.72 3.31
N SER A 84 -4.80 -22.83 2.25
CA SER A 84 -4.37 -24.14 1.69
C SER A 84 -2.98 -24.58 2.19
N GLY A 85 -2.33 -23.76 3.04
CA GLY A 85 -0.99 -24.06 3.56
C GLY A 85 0.14 -23.88 2.55
N THR A 86 -0.12 -23.26 1.38
CA THR A 86 0.88 -23.00 0.34
C THR A 86 1.42 -21.56 0.38
N LEU A 87 0.95 -20.75 1.33
CA LEU A 87 1.48 -19.45 1.69
C LEU A 87 1.58 -19.36 3.21
N THR A 88 2.77 -19.12 3.72
CA THR A 88 3.00 -18.80 5.13
C THR A 88 3.29 -17.30 5.24
N LEU A 89 2.58 -16.64 6.15
CA LEU A 89 2.74 -15.22 6.47
C LEU A 89 3.11 -15.09 7.95
N SER A 90 4.11 -14.29 8.25
CA SER A 90 4.48 -13.95 9.63
C SER A 90 5.05 -12.53 9.69
N GLU A 91 4.91 -11.88 10.83
CA GLU A 91 5.63 -10.64 11.13
C GLU A 91 6.86 -10.93 12.00
N ASP A 92 7.92 -10.21 11.73
CA ASP A 92 9.10 -10.08 12.61
C ASP A 92 9.47 -8.59 12.77
N ASP A 93 10.60 -8.30 13.39
CA ASP A 93 11.04 -6.90 13.63
C ASP A 93 11.29 -6.11 12.33
N LYS A 94 11.49 -6.80 11.20
CA LYS A 94 11.78 -6.19 9.91
C LYS A 94 10.51 -5.90 9.10
N GLY A 95 9.52 -6.79 9.13
CA GLY A 95 8.33 -6.61 8.29
C GLY A 95 7.44 -7.84 8.17
N LEU A 96 6.63 -7.84 7.11
CA LEU A 96 5.79 -8.97 6.71
C LEU A 96 6.60 -9.97 5.90
N LYS A 97 7.00 -11.06 6.56
CA LYS A 97 7.73 -12.18 5.95
C LYS A 97 6.77 -13.12 5.23
N ILE A 98 7.20 -13.61 4.08
CA ILE A 98 6.48 -14.58 3.25
C ILE A 98 7.30 -15.83 2.98
N ASP A 99 6.60 -16.96 2.90
CA ASP A 99 7.10 -18.21 2.34
C ASP A 99 5.98 -18.80 1.48
N ILE A 100 6.23 -18.89 0.18
CA ILE A 100 5.27 -19.34 -0.83
C ILE A 100 5.80 -20.65 -1.41
N LEU A 101 4.96 -21.68 -1.43
CA LEU A 101 5.16 -22.92 -2.17
C LEU A 101 4.35 -22.83 -3.49
N PRO A 102 4.96 -22.44 -4.62
CA PRO A 102 4.25 -22.29 -5.88
C PRO A 102 3.78 -23.64 -6.44
N PRO A 103 2.74 -23.66 -7.28
CA PRO A 103 2.31 -24.87 -7.95
C PRO A 103 3.38 -25.36 -8.94
N ASP A 104 3.44 -26.68 -9.17
CA ASP A 104 4.28 -27.26 -10.21
C ASP A 104 3.66 -27.04 -11.60
N ALA A 105 3.64 -25.78 -12.03
CA ALA A 105 3.16 -25.35 -13.34
C ALA A 105 4.29 -24.64 -14.11
N GLN A 106 4.27 -24.71 -15.44
CA GLN A 106 5.33 -24.12 -16.26
C GLN A 106 5.53 -22.63 -15.96
N TRP A 107 4.45 -21.86 -15.94
CA TRP A 107 4.49 -20.41 -15.67
C TRP A 107 5.09 -20.06 -14.30
N ALA A 108 4.88 -20.90 -13.28
CA ALA A 108 5.46 -20.69 -11.95
C ALA A 108 6.95 -20.99 -11.93
N ARG A 109 7.40 -22.02 -12.67
CA ARG A 109 8.84 -22.31 -12.87
C ARG A 109 9.53 -21.19 -13.64
N ASP A 110 8.88 -20.64 -14.67
CA ASP A 110 9.39 -19.50 -15.45
C ASP A 110 9.54 -18.24 -14.58
N LEU A 111 8.56 -17.97 -13.70
CA LEU A 111 8.63 -16.89 -12.72
C LEU A 111 9.83 -17.08 -11.77
N MET A 112 10.01 -18.27 -11.21
CA MET A 112 11.14 -18.56 -10.30
C MET A 112 12.49 -18.39 -11.01
N THR A 113 12.57 -18.74 -12.29
CA THR A 113 13.76 -18.47 -13.11
C THR A 113 14.04 -16.98 -13.25
N SER A 114 13.00 -16.17 -13.44
CA SER A 114 13.14 -14.71 -13.52
C SER A 114 13.55 -14.09 -12.18
N ILE A 115 13.09 -14.65 -11.06
CA ILE A 115 13.51 -14.25 -9.70
C ILE A 115 14.99 -14.61 -9.48
N ASP A 116 15.43 -15.83 -9.83
CA ASP A 116 16.83 -16.26 -9.69
C ASP A 116 17.81 -15.40 -10.51
N ARG A 117 17.37 -14.90 -11.65
CA ARG A 117 18.14 -14.00 -12.50
C ARG A 117 18.15 -12.56 -12.02
N GLY A 118 17.25 -12.20 -11.09
CA GLY A 118 17.04 -10.83 -10.64
C GLY A 118 16.22 -9.96 -11.61
N ASP A 119 15.53 -10.56 -12.60
CA ASP A 119 14.64 -9.83 -13.51
C ASP A 119 13.36 -9.40 -12.77
N ILE A 120 13.00 -10.10 -11.69
CA ILE A 120 11.91 -9.79 -10.76
C ILE A 120 12.49 -9.80 -9.34
N ASP A 121 12.58 -8.63 -8.74
CA ASP A 121 13.22 -8.39 -7.44
C ASP A 121 12.34 -7.60 -6.46
N GLN A 122 11.07 -7.40 -6.81
CA GLN A 122 10.15 -6.55 -6.05
C GLN A 122 8.90 -7.30 -5.63
N MET A 123 8.40 -6.90 -4.46
CA MET A 123 7.14 -7.38 -3.91
C MET A 123 6.16 -6.24 -3.77
N SER A 124 4.91 -6.54 -4.05
CA SER A 124 3.77 -5.67 -3.82
C SER A 124 2.75 -6.38 -2.94
N PHE A 125 1.93 -5.63 -2.22
CA PHE A 125 0.78 -6.18 -1.51
C PHE A 125 -0.48 -5.37 -1.74
N GLY A 126 -1.60 -6.07 -1.88
CA GLY A 126 -2.94 -5.51 -2.05
C GLY A 126 -3.69 -5.53 -0.72
N PHE A 127 -4.20 -4.39 -0.27
CA PHE A 127 -4.81 -4.24 1.04
C PHE A 127 -5.93 -3.21 1.06
N LYS A 128 -6.69 -3.21 2.17
CA LYS A 128 -7.59 -2.13 2.55
C LYS A 128 -7.18 -1.61 3.91
N THR A 129 -7.09 -0.30 4.05
CA THR A 129 -6.78 0.34 5.33
C THR A 129 -7.94 0.17 6.32
N VAL A 130 -7.64 -0.37 7.50
CA VAL A 130 -8.55 -0.48 8.64
C VAL A 130 -8.28 0.67 9.61
N SER A 131 -7.02 0.90 9.96
CA SER A 131 -6.60 1.98 10.86
C SER A 131 -5.31 2.62 10.38
N GLN A 132 -5.24 3.94 10.48
CA GLN A 132 -4.10 4.74 10.06
C GLN A 132 -3.94 5.98 10.95
N LEU A 133 -2.75 6.51 10.99
CA LEU A 133 -2.42 7.77 11.66
C LEU A 133 -1.85 8.75 10.64
N TRP A 134 -2.33 9.99 10.68
CA TRP A 134 -1.78 11.09 9.92
C TRP A 134 -1.08 12.08 10.83
N GLU A 135 0.12 12.50 10.47
CA GLU A 135 0.95 13.44 11.21
C GLU A 135 1.58 14.46 10.25
N GLY A 136 2.08 15.56 10.81
CA GLY A 136 2.78 16.58 10.04
C GLY A 136 1.87 17.68 9.50
N GLU A 137 2.47 18.56 8.72
CA GLU A 137 1.84 19.69 8.02
C GLU A 137 2.37 19.75 6.60
N TYR A 138 1.57 20.32 5.70
CA TYR A 138 1.97 20.51 4.32
C TYR A 138 3.34 21.24 4.22
N PRO A 139 4.27 20.76 3.40
CA PRO A 139 4.17 19.62 2.47
C PRO A 139 4.69 18.28 3.04
N ASP A 140 4.90 18.17 4.34
CA ASP A 140 5.60 17.05 4.99
C ASP A 140 4.66 16.09 5.74
N GLU A 141 3.43 15.89 5.24
CA GLU A 141 2.50 14.96 5.87
C GLU A 141 2.99 13.51 5.77
N ILE A 142 2.76 12.77 6.84
CA ILE A 142 3.12 11.36 6.98
C ILE A 142 1.88 10.54 7.29
N ARG A 143 1.64 9.52 6.47
CA ARG A 143 0.65 8.49 6.70
C ARG A 143 1.33 7.28 7.34
N THR A 144 0.87 6.85 8.51
CA THR A 144 1.30 5.60 9.13
C THR A 144 0.16 4.59 9.05
N LEU A 145 0.36 3.47 8.36
CA LEU A 145 -0.57 2.35 8.35
C LEU A 145 -0.42 1.58 9.66
N ILE A 146 -1.50 1.50 10.45
CA ILE A 146 -1.52 0.85 11.78
C ILE A 146 -2.14 -0.54 11.69
N GLU A 147 -3.21 -0.69 10.91
CA GLU A 147 -3.89 -1.96 10.69
C GLU A 147 -4.46 -2.00 9.27
N VAL A 148 -4.27 -3.13 8.60
CA VAL A 148 -4.77 -3.35 7.25
C VAL A 148 -5.46 -4.71 7.14
N LYS A 149 -6.41 -4.80 6.22
CA LYS A 149 -6.93 -6.06 5.72
C LYS A 149 -6.18 -6.42 4.44
N LEU A 150 -5.38 -7.49 4.51
CA LEU A 150 -4.56 -7.97 3.41
C LEU A 150 -5.38 -8.88 2.47
N TYR A 151 -5.23 -8.70 1.17
CA TYR A 151 -5.87 -9.53 0.14
C TYR A 151 -4.86 -10.41 -0.59
N ASP A 152 -3.75 -9.81 -1.00
CA ASP A 152 -2.68 -10.53 -1.69
C ASP A 152 -1.30 -9.97 -1.41
N VAL A 153 -0.31 -10.82 -1.64
CA VAL A 153 1.12 -10.49 -1.72
C VAL A 153 1.63 -11.00 -3.07
N SER A 154 2.37 -10.17 -3.80
CA SER A 154 2.67 -10.47 -5.20
C SER A 154 4.09 -10.11 -5.59
N PRO A 155 4.90 -11.07 -6.11
CA PRO A 155 6.04 -10.71 -6.96
C PRO A 155 5.56 -9.88 -8.14
N VAL A 156 6.22 -8.76 -8.41
CA VAL A 156 5.82 -7.85 -9.49
C VAL A 156 6.99 -7.53 -10.41
N THR A 157 6.72 -7.48 -11.71
CA THR A 157 7.70 -7.12 -12.74
C THR A 157 8.00 -5.62 -12.71
N PHE A 158 6.98 -4.83 -12.46
CA PHE A 158 7.10 -3.39 -12.28
C PHE A 158 6.44 -3.01 -10.95
N PRO A 159 7.06 -2.07 -10.19
CA PRO A 159 6.40 -1.52 -9.03
C PRO A 159 5.03 -0.97 -9.46
N ALA A 160 3.97 -1.40 -8.78
CA ALA A 160 2.68 -0.77 -8.97
C ALA A 160 2.86 0.72 -8.63
N TYR A 161 2.48 1.59 -9.56
CA TYR A 161 2.29 3.00 -9.21
C TYR A 161 1.36 3.02 -8.01
N PRO A 162 1.72 3.75 -6.93
CA PRO A 162 0.86 3.82 -5.78
C PRO A 162 -0.54 4.21 -6.24
N ASP A 163 -1.53 3.38 -5.91
CA ASP A 163 -2.94 3.67 -6.20
C ASP A 163 -3.34 4.82 -5.27
N THR A 164 -3.11 6.03 -5.75
CA THR A 164 -3.04 7.25 -4.95
C THR A 164 -4.40 7.82 -4.61
N GLU A 165 -5.48 7.44 -5.33
CA GLU A 165 -6.81 8.02 -5.09
C GLU A 165 -7.32 7.79 -3.67
N VAL A 166 -7.14 6.59 -3.10
CA VAL A 166 -7.56 6.29 -1.72
C VAL A 166 -6.71 7.06 -0.72
N GLY A 167 -5.40 7.10 -0.93
CA GLY A 167 -4.47 7.89 -0.12
C GLY A 167 -4.78 9.37 -0.16
N LEU A 168 -5.03 9.94 -1.33
CA LEU A 168 -5.38 11.35 -1.51
C LEU A 168 -6.70 11.72 -0.83
N ARG A 169 -7.77 10.91 -1.00
CA ARG A 169 -9.04 11.14 -0.29
C ARG A 169 -8.85 11.14 1.23
N SER A 170 -8.04 10.21 1.74
CA SER A 170 -7.72 10.13 3.17
C SER A 170 -6.93 11.36 3.65
N LEU A 171 -5.99 11.86 2.85
CA LEU A 171 -5.25 13.10 3.12
C LEU A 171 -6.17 14.32 3.14
N GLU A 172 -7.07 14.44 2.16
CA GLU A 172 -8.07 15.52 2.15
C GLU A 172 -8.96 15.52 3.39
N GLU A 173 -9.41 14.34 3.83
CA GLU A 173 -10.20 14.21 5.07
C GLU A 173 -9.39 14.64 6.30
N TYR A 174 -8.10 14.30 6.36
CA TYR A 174 -7.20 14.73 7.42
C TYR A 174 -7.04 16.26 7.42
N ARG A 175 -6.75 16.86 6.27
CA ARG A 175 -6.61 18.32 6.12
C ARG A 175 -7.90 19.06 6.48
N LYS A 176 -9.08 18.56 6.05
CA LYS A 176 -10.39 19.13 6.43
C LYS A 176 -10.65 19.10 7.93
N LYS A 177 -10.23 18.05 8.63
CA LYS A 177 -10.35 17.95 10.09
C LYS A 177 -9.42 18.90 10.83
N LYS A 178 -8.27 19.22 10.24
CA LYS A 178 -7.24 20.09 10.83
C LYS A 178 -7.52 21.57 10.56
N SER A 179 -8.20 21.90 9.46
CA SER A 179 -8.66 23.27 9.16
C SER A 179 -9.76 23.67 10.14
N PRO A 180 -9.71 24.86 10.75
CA PRO A 180 -10.81 25.35 11.57
C PRO A 180 -12.09 25.41 10.74
N PRO A 181 -13.30 25.18 11.32
CA PRO A 181 -14.54 25.28 10.58
C PRO A 181 -14.62 26.64 9.90
N ALA A 182 -14.88 26.65 8.59
CA ALA A 182 -15.18 27.86 7.84
C ALA A 182 -16.52 28.41 8.33
N GLY A 183 -16.49 29.27 9.35
CA GLY A 183 -17.67 29.80 10.05
C GLY A 183 -17.26 30.74 11.18
N GLY A 184 -16.23 31.55 10.94
CA GLY A 184 -16.02 32.78 11.73
C GLY A 184 -16.50 33.95 10.87
N GLU A 185 -17.53 34.66 11.33
CA GLU A 185 -17.93 35.94 10.76
C GLU A 185 -16.70 36.79 10.48
N CYS A 186 -16.58 37.28 9.25
CA CYS A 186 -15.62 38.33 8.91
C CYS A 186 -15.91 39.53 9.81
N ALA A 187 -15.10 39.70 10.86
CA ALA A 187 -15.05 40.99 11.54
C ALA A 187 -14.42 41.97 10.53
N GLU A 188 -15.19 42.86 10.01
CA GLU A 188 -14.69 43.96 9.20
C GLU A 188 -13.67 44.77 10.03
N ASP A 189 -12.40 44.62 9.71
CA ASP A 189 -11.40 45.59 10.13
C ASP A 189 -11.60 46.84 9.28
N ARG A 190 -11.67 48.00 9.96
CA ARG A 190 -11.94 49.30 9.39
C ARG A 190 -10.86 49.88 8.48
N SER A 191 -9.98 49.05 7.94
CA SER A 191 -8.87 49.48 7.06
C SER A 191 -9.02 49.06 5.59
N GLY A 192 -10.07 48.35 5.20
CA GLY A 192 -10.43 48.16 3.77
C GLY A 192 -9.43 47.43 2.89
N THR A 193 -8.56 46.56 3.45
CA THR A 193 -7.62 45.76 2.65
C THR A 193 -8.14 44.34 2.51
N LEU A 194 -8.65 44.01 1.31
CA LEU A 194 -8.96 42.66 0.91
C LEU A 194 -7.64 41.88 0.79
N VAL A 195 -7.37 40.95 1.70
CA VAL A 195 -6.33 39.95 1.52
C VAL A 195 -6.94 38.80 0.72
N LEU A 196 -6.55 38.71 -0.54
CA LEU A 196 -6.89 37.57 -1.40
C LEU A 196 -6.20 36.30 -0.84
N LEU A 197 -6.99 35.37 -0.34
CA LEU A 197 -6.53 34.03 -0.01
C LEU A 197 -6.49 33.21 -1.30
N GLY A 198 -5.25 32.75 -1.66
CA GLY A 198 -5.03 31.45 -2.25
C GLY A 198 -5.13 31.30 -3.75
N GLU A 199 -4.04 31.62 -4.46
CA GLU A 199 -3.81 31.14 -5.84
C GLU A 199 -3.43 29.64 -5.93
N GLU A 200 -3.49 28.87 -4.85
CA GLU A 200 -3.07 27.45 -4.85
C GLU A 200 -4.13 26.46 -5.38
N ASP A 201 -5.40 26.83 -5.39
CA ASP A 201 -6.50 25.98 -5.90
C ASP A 201 -6.54 25.87 -7.44
N GLU A 202 -5.95 26.81 -8.16
CA GLU A 202 -5.94 26.80 -9.63
C GLU A 202 -4.95 25.76 -10.20
N LEU A 203 -3.83 25.53 -9.53
CA LEU A 203 -2.82 24.55 -9.98
C LEU A 203 -3.37 23.12 -9.89
N PHE A 204 -4.14 22.83 -8.84
CA PHE A 204 -4.78 21.53 -8.63
C PHE A 204 -5.84 21.22 -9.69
N LYS A 205 -6.67 22.22 -10.06
CA LYS A 205 -7.68 22.07 -11.12
C LYS A 205 -7.05 21.85 -12.49
N MET A 206 -5.94 22.51 -12.77
CA MET A 206 -5.20 22.37 -14.04
C MET A 206 -4.58 20.99 -14.22
N VAL A 207 -4.11 20.34 -13.14
CA VAL A 207 -3.51 19.00 -13.17
C VAL A 207 -4.57 17.90 -13.26
N MET A 208 -5.78 18.13 -12.68
CA MET A 208 -6.85 17.13 -12.65
C MET A 208 -7.84 17.24 -13.83
N GLY A 209 -7.69 18.23 -14.71
CA GLY A 209 -8.52 18.38 -15.92
C GLY A 209 -10.00 18.67 -15.65
N LEU A 210 -10.33 19.34 -14.54
CA LEU A 210 -11.68 19.75 -14.13
C LEU A 210 -11.95 21.21 -14.46
#